data_a33338b371a2f5ebd7126965a185b0f0
#
_entry.id   a33338b371a2f5ebd7126965a185b0f0
#
_cell.length_a   1.000
_cell.length_b   1.000
_cell.length_c   1.000
_cell.angle_alpha   90.00
_cell.angle_beta   90.00
_cell.angle_gamma   90.00
#
_symmetry.space_group_name_H-M   'P 1'
#
loop_
_entity.id
_entity.type
_entity.pdbx_description
1 polymer ?
#
loop_
_entity_poly.entity_id
_entity_poly.type
_entity_poly.pdbx_seq_one_letter_code
_entity_poly.pdbx_strand_id
1 'polypeptide(L)'
;MITLDEYLASKSPEFRKQVDKQYSEMAMEYSLSRLREELQMSQKEVANNLNISQPAVCKIEKNAEDVKLSTLIKYVNALGGHLSLQVLLPTGKGVVIPLPN
;
A
#
# COMPACT_ATOMS: atom_id res chain seq x y z
N MET A 1 -8.30 -5.17 -30.32
CA MET A 1 -7.59 -5.07 -29.01
C MET A 1 -7.80 -6.36 -28.26
N ILE A 2 -6.75 -7.03 -27.82
CA ILE A 2 -6.90 -8.26 -27.05
C ILE A 2 -7.25 -7.94 -25.60
N THR A 3 -8.13 -8.75 -25.03
CA THR A 3 -8.47 -8.67 -23.62
C THR A 3 -7.36 -9.27 -22.75
N LEU A 4 -7.38 -8.99 -21.45
CA LEU A 4 -6.45 -9.62 -20.53
C LEU A 4 -6.55 -11.14 -20.57
N ASP A 5 -7.79 -11.67 -20.60
CA ASP A 5 -7.99 -13.12 -20.66
C ASP A 5 -7.40 -13.74 -21.93
N GLU A 6 -7.60 -13.08 -23.08
CA GLU A 6 -7.00 -13.51 -24.34
C GLU A 6 -5.48 -13.47 -24.29
N TYR A 7 -4.92 -12.40 -23.72
CA TYR A 7 -3.48 -12.27 -23.56
C TYR A 7 -2.90 -13.35 -22.66
N LEU A 8 -3.53 -13.59 -21.50
CA LEU A 8 -3.07 -14.61 -20.56
C LEU A 8 -3.26 -16.02 -21.10
N ALA A 9 -4.32 -16.27 -21.89
CA ALA A 9 -4.54 -17.55 -22.54
C ALA A 9 -3.46 -17.84 -23.59
N SER A 10 -2.89 -16.81 -24.21
CA SER A 10 -1.80 -16.94 -25.18
C SER A 10 -0.43 -17.16 -24.53
N LYS A 11 -0.34 -17.03 -23.19
CA LYS A 11 0.90 -17.18 -22.43
C LYS A 11 0.87 -18.44 -21.60
N SER A 12 2.04 -18.99 -21.31
CA SER A 12 2.15 -20.21 -20.49
C SER A 12 1.80 -19.91 -19.02
N PRO A 13 1.37 -20.93 -18.26
CA PRO A 13 1.18 -20.79 -16.82
C PRO A 13 2.44 -20.31 -16.09
N GLU A 14 3.63 -20.67 -16.56
CA GLU A 14 4.90 -20.21 -16.00
C GLU A 14 5.06 -18.71 -16.17
N PHE A 15 4.66 -18.16 -17.32
CA PHE A 15 4.71 -16.72 -17.55
C PHE A 15 3.83 -15.98 -16.55
N ARG A 16 2.60 -16.46 -16.32
CA ARG A 16 1.69 -15.87 -15.34
C ARG A 16 2.27 -15.90 -13.93
N LYS A 17 2.82 -17.05 -13.52
CA LYS A 17 3.48 -17.18 -12.22
C LYS A 17 4.66 -16.24 -12.08
N GLN A 18 5.42 -16.06 -13.15
CA GLN A 18 6.59 -15.18 -13.15
C GLN A 18 6.18 -13.71 -13.00
N VAL A 19 5.11 -13.28 -13.67
CA VAL A 19 4.58 -11.93 -13.54
C VAL A 19 4.06 -11.70 -12.12
N ASP A 20 3.28 -12.64 -11.59
CA ASP A 20 2.76 -12.56 -10.22
C ASP A 20 3.91 -12.53 -9.20
N LYS A 21 4.95 -13.32 -9.42
CA LYS A 21 6.12 -13.36 -8.55
C LYS A 21 6.88 -12.04 -8.58
N GLN A 22 7.12 -11.47 -9.76
CA GLN A 22 7.79 -10.18 -9.89
C GLN A 22 7.00 -9.07 -9.18
N TYR A 23 5.68 -9.07 -9.34
CA TYR A 23 4.82 -8.11 -8.65
C TYR A 23 4.93 -8.27 -7.13
N SER A 24 4.89 -9.49 -6.63
CA SER A 24 5.02 -9.78 -5.20
C SER A 24 6.41 -9.44 -4.63
N GLU A 25 7.45 -9.61 -5.42
CA GLU A 25 8.82 -9.25 -5.03
C GLU A 25 9.00 -7.73 -4.96
N MET A 26 8.32 -6.98 -5.83
CA MET A 26 8.38 -5.52 -5.84
C MET A 26 7.48 -4.88 -4.79
N ALA A 27 6.39 -5.55 -4.40
CA ALA A 27 5.42 -5.05 -3.43
C ALA A 27 5.37 -5.99 -2.24
N MET A 28 6.05 -5.62 -1.15
CA MET A 28 5.94 -6.35 0.11
C MET A 28 4.65 -6.01 0.83
N GLU A 29 4.00 -7.04 1.40
CA GLU A 29 2.81 -6.83 2.21
C GLU A 29 3.21 -6.40 3.61
N TYR A 30 2.87 -5.17 3.95
CA TYR A 30 3.15 -4.61 5.27
C TYR A 30 1.87 -4.16 5.94
N SER A 31 1.77 -4.38 7.24
CA SER A 31 0.79 -3.69 8.07
C SER A 31 1.28 -2.26 8.35
N LEU A 32 0.37 -1.38 8.76
CA LEU A 32 0.76 -0.01 9.13
C LEU A 32 1.74 0.02 10.28
N SER A 33 1.53 -0.83 11.30
CA SER A 33 2.47 -0.94 12.42
C SER A 33 3.86 -1.37 11.98
N ARG A 34 3.93 -2.26 11.00
CA ARG A 34 5.22 -2.73 10.48
C ARG A 34 5.94 -1.65 9.69
N LEU A 35 5.22 -0.82 8.93
CA LEU A 35 5.83 0.35 8.27
C LEU A 35 6.47 1.28 9.30
N ARG A 36 5.73 1.55 10.36
CA ARG A 36 6.21 2.39 11.46
C ARG A 36 7.44 1.79 12.13
N GLU A 37 7.39 0.50 12.44
CA GLU A 37 8.48 -0.23 13.10
C GLU A 37 9.75 -0.26 12.24
N GLU A 38 9.60 -0.42 10.93
CA GLU A 38 10.74 -0.40 10.02
C GLU A 38 11.48 0.94 10.04
N LEU A 39 10.76 2.02 10.29
CA LEU A 39 11.33 3.35 10.43
C LEU A 39 11.77 3.64 11.87
N GLN A 40 11.68 2.64 12.77
CA GLN A 40 12.06 2.75 14.18
C GLN A 40 11.27 3.85 14.91
N MET A 41 10.02 4.05 14.53
CA MET A 41 9.14 5.04 15.15
C MET A 41 8.18 4.35 16.12
N SER A 42 7.96 4.98 17.28
CA SER A 42 6.97 4.51 18.25
C SER A 42 5.57 5.04 17.90
N GLN A 43 4.54 4.39 18.41
CA GLN A 43 3.18 4.91 18.30
C GLN A 43 3.06 6.31 18.90
N LYS A 44 3.80 6.58 19.97
CA LYS A 44 3.83 7.89 20.63
C LYS A 44 4.39 8.97 19.71
N GLU A 45 5.45 8.66 18.97
CA GLU A 45 6.04 9.60 18.01
C GLU A 45 5.06 9.93 16.89
N VAL A 46 4.38 8.91 16.35
CA VAL A 46 3.36 9.10 15.32
C VAL A 46 2.19 9.92 15.87
N ALA A 47 1.76 9.62 17.09
CA ALA A 47 0.69 10.35 17.75
C ALA A 47 1.05 11.84 17.90
N ASN A 48 2.28 12.13 18.30
CA ASN A 48 2.76 13.51 18.42
C ASN A 48 2.78 14.21 17.06
N ASN A 49 3.24 13.53 16.01
CA ASN A 49 3.30 14.10 14.66
C ASN A 49 1.89 14.36 14.09
N LEU A 50 0.92 13.52 14.46
CA LEU A 50 -0.48 13.67 14.03
C LEU A 50 -1.30 14.56 14.95
N ASN A 51 -0.76 14.94 16.09
CA ASN A 51 -1.47 15.70 17.13
C ASN A 51 -2.75 14.97 17.59
N ILE A 52 -2.63 13.67 17.79
CA ILE A 52 -3.68 12.81 18.32
C ILE A 52 -3.14 11.97 19.48
N SER A 53 -4.02 11.23 20.15
CA SER A 53 -3.60 10.35 21.24
C SER A 53 -2.95 9.07 20.72
N GLN A 54 -2.12 8.45 21.56
CA GLN A 54 -1.55 7.14 21.23
C GLN A 54 -2.62 6.05 21.03
N PRO A 55 -3.69 5.98 21.85
CA PRO A 55 -4.78 5.05 21.57
C PRO A 55 -5.44 5.25 20.21
N ALA A 56 -5.51 6.49 19.74
CA ALA A 56 -6.04 6.78 18.40
C ALA A 56 -5.14 6.21 17.30
N VAL A 57 -3.82 6.30 17.45
CA VAL A 57 -2.87 5.67 16.53
C VAL A 57 -3.04 4.15 16.56
N CYS A 58 -3.15 3.57 17.75
CA CYS A 58 -3.38 2.14 17.91
C CYS A 58 -4.65 1.68 17.17
N LYS A 59 -5.72 2.47 17.26
CA LYS A 59 -6.98 2.18 16.58
C LYS A 59 -6.82 2.22 15.06
N ILE A 60 -6.11 3.21 14.52
CA ILE A 60 -5.81 3.30 13.10
C ILE A 60 -5.07 2.04 12.63
N GLU A 61 -4.05 1.62 13.37
CA GLU A 61 -3.24 0.47 12.99
C GLU A 61 -4.03 -0.85 13.05
N LYS A 62 -4.97 -0.97 13.99
CA LYS A 62 -5.79 -2.17 14.13
C LYS A 62 -6.90 -2.27 13.09
N ASN A 63 -7.41 -1.15 12.60
CA ASN A 63 -8.55 -1.08 11.68
C ASN A 63 -8.15 -0.48 10.34
N ALA A 64 -6.97 -0.79 9.85
CA ALA A 64 -6.43 -0.20 8.61
C ALA A 64 -7.34 -0.40 7.40
N GLU A 65 -8.11 -1.50 7.38
CA GLU A 65 -9.04 -1.80 6.29
C GLU A 65 -10.23 -0.82 6.22
N ASP A 66 -10.59 -0.24 7.36
CA ASP A 66 -11.74 0.66 7.50
C ASP A 66 -11.33 2.13 7.66
N VAL A 67 -10.04 2.42 7.55
CA VAL A 67 -9.51 3.77 7.69
C VAL A 67 -9.83 4.59 6.45
N LYS A 68 -10.28 5.83 6.64
CA LYS A 68 -10.49 6.76 5.54
C LYS A 68 -9.17 7.04 4.83
N LEU A 69 -9.24 7.23 3.51
CA LEU A 69 -8.05 7.53 2.72
C LEU A 69 -7.32 8.77 3.24
N SER A 70 -8.07 9.81 3.62
CA SER A 70 -7.48 11.04 4.18
C SER A 70 -6.68 10.77 5.46
N THR A 71 -7.18 9.88 6.32
CA THR A 71 -6.48 9.48 7.54
C THR A 71 -5.21 8.69 7.22
N LEU A 72 -5.30 7.80 6.23
CA LEU A 72 -4.15 7.00 5.79
C LEU A 72 -3.05 7.88 5.21
N ILE A 73 -3.42 8.89 4.42
CA ILE A 73 -2.46 9.88 3.89
C ILE A 73 -1.74 10.58 5.04
N LYS A 74 -2.49 11.05 6.03
CA LYS A 74 -1.91 11.72 7.20
C LYS A 74 -1.00 10.80 7.99
N TYR A 75 -1.40 9.54 8.18
CA TYR A 75 -0.59 8.56 8.90
C TYR A 75 0.75 8.35 8.19
N VAL A 76 0.73 8.10 6.89
CA VAL A 76 1.97 7.88 6.10
C VAL A 76 2.84 9.12 6.11
N ASN A 77 2.25 10.31 6.00
CA ASN A 77 2.99 11.58 6.09
C ASN A 77 3.65 11.75 7.46
N ALA A 78 2.98 11.31 8.52
CA ALA A 78 3.54 11.36 9.89
C ALA A 78 4.76 10.46 10.04
N LEU A 79 4.89 9.44 9.20
CA LEU A 79 6.09 8.58 9.14
C LEU A 79 7.20 9.20 8.30
N GLY A 80 6.95 10.32 7.64
CA GLY A 80 7.88 10.92 6.68
C GLY A 80 7.77 10.32 5.29
N GLY A 81 6.79 9.46 5.06
CA GLY A 81 6.56 8.81 3.78
C GLY A 81 5.60 9.56 2.88
N HIS A 82 5.31 8.96 1.75
CA HIS A 82 4.40 9.49 0.75
C HIS A 82 3.50 8.35 0.26
N LEU A 83 2.19 8.55 0.34
CA LEU A 83 1.23 7.56 -0.09
C LEU A 83 0.83 7.82 -1.54
N SER A 84 0.83 6.76 -2.34
CA SER A 84 0.27 6.75 -3.69
C SER A 84 -0.54 5.49 -3.88
N LEU A 85 -1.45 5.49 -4.84
CA LEU A 85 -2.20 4.31 -5.22
C LEU A 85 -1.57 3.70 -6.46
N GLN A 86 -1.40 2.40 -6.43
CA GLN A 86 -0.98 1.63 -7.58
C GLN A 86 -2.14 0.76 -8.05
N VAL A 87 -2.48 0.86 -9.33
CA VAL A 87 -3.55 0.07 -9.93
C VAL A 87 -2.96 -0.83 -11.00
N LEU A 88 -3.23 -2.12 -10.90
CA LEU A 88 -2.88 -3.08 -11.95
C LEU A 88 -4.10 -3.25 -12.85
N LEU A 89 -4.00 -2.78 -14.09
CA LEU A 89 -5.09 -2.85 -15.05
C LEU A 89 -5.22 -4.25 -15.66
N PRO A 90 -6.42 -4.61 -16.16
CA PRO A 90 -6.61 -5.90 -16.83
C PRO A 90 -5.69 -6.11 -18.03
N THR A 91 -5.14 -5.04 -18.60
CA THR A 91 -4.17 -5.12 -19.70
C THR A 91 -2.78 -5.55 -19.25
N GLY A 92 -2.56 -5.69 -17.94
CA GLY A 92 -1.24 -5.95 -17.35
C GLY A 92 -0.44 -4.67 -17.06
N LYS A 93 -0.98 -3.51 -17.43
CA LYS A 93 -0.32 -2.24 -17.19
C LYS A 93 -0.53 -1.79 -15.75
N GLY A 94 0.56 -1.43 -15.08
CA GLY A 94 0.50 -0.78 -13.77
C GLY A 94 0.47 0.73 -13.92
N VAL A 95 -0.42 1.40 -13.20
CA VAL A 95 -0.50 2.85 -13.16
C VAL A 95 -0.45 3.33 -11.73
N VAL A 96 0.16 4.49 -11.51
CA VAL A 96 0.24 5.12 -10.19
C VAL A 96 -0.67 6.35 -10.20
N ILE A 97 -1.56 6.40 -9.21
CA ILE A 97 -2.42 7.57 -9.00
C ILE A 97 -1.82 8.33 -7.82
N PRO A 98 -1.24 9.52 -8.05
CA PRO A 98 -0.73 10.32 -6.96
C PRO A 98 -1.88 10.84 -6.10
N LEU A 99 -1.64 10.94 -4.80
CA LEU A 99 -2.61 11.45 -3.84
C LEU A 99 -2.15 12.82 -3.32
N PRO A 100 -3.09 13.68 -2.93
CA PRO A 100 -2.74 14.95 -2.32
C PRO A 100 -2.12 14.69 -0.95
N ASN A 101 -0.86 15.05 -0.79
CA ASN A 101 -0.12 14.89 0.46
C ASN A 101 0.25 16.24 1.07
#